data_b4acaff79b6cde7a17c22a4d96d34803
#
_entry.id   b4acaff79b6cde7a17c22a4d96d34803
#
_cell.length_a   1.000
_cell.length_b   1.000
_cell.length_c   1.000
_cell.angle_alpha   90.00
_cell.angle_beta   90.00
_cell.angle_gamma   90.00
#
_symmetry.space_group_name_H-M   'P 1'
#
loop_
_entity.id
_entity.type
_entity.pdbx_description
1 polymer ?
#
loop_
_entity_poly.entity_id
_entity_poly.type
_entity_poly.pdbx_seq_one_letter_code
_entity_poly.pdbx_strand_id
1 'polypeptide(L)'
;MAASPAIELAGLTKYYGDVCGIDDLTLTVERGEIFGFLGPNGAGKSTAIRALLGFLQPTAGEAYLLGKSVSDRQALIEVKHDIGHIPGDFSFYDSLTGRRHLDYFERLRGGDRREELEELFPAPFDRKVRTYSRGNRQKLAIVQAFMHDPTLVVMDEPTAGLDPLVQRTFYEFLEEEREQGMTTLFSSHILSEVRRVCDRVAVIRNGRLVAVEDIDALLRKSGKVVRATLPERPPVDAFDLPGVVRGEYESEAVLRLVVSGGYDELLDRLSTYTVADIEIREASLEDVFMHFYTGQDGDSDVDDRSDGSRPTDGDLSAESADV
;
A
#
# COMPACT_ATOMS: atom_id res chain seq x y z
N MET A 1 3.43 31.87 -1.62
CA MET A 1 2.32 30.94 -1.41
C MET A 1 2.93 29.55 -1.45
N ALA A 2 2.64 28.68 -0.49
CA ALA A 2 3.10 27.29 -0.58
C ALA A 2 2.49 26.66 -1.85
N ALA A 3 3.28 25.85 -2.56
CA ALA A 3 2.78 25.13 -3.73
C ALA A 3 1.69 24.16 -3.25
N SER A 4 0.64 23.96 -4.05
CA SER A 4 -0.38 22.94 -3.75
C SER A 4 0.24 21.55 -3.79
N PRO A 5 -0.21 20.61 -2.93
CA PRO A 5 0.29 19.24 -2.96
C PRO A 5 0.05 18.59 -4.34
N ALA A 6 0.79 17.54 -4.63
CA ALA A 6 0.62 16.80 -5.88
C ALA A 6 -0.66 15.97 -5.88
N ILE A 7 -1.01 15.40 -4.71
CA ILE A 7 -2.26 14.67 -4.51
C ILE A 7 -2.89 15.15 -3.21
N GLU A 8 -4.21 15.36 -3.23
CA GLU A 8 -5.00 15.63 -2.03
C GLU A 8 -6.28 14.79 -2.08
N LEU A 9 -6.54 14.04 -1.02
CA LEU A 9 -7.79 13.32 -0.77
C LEU A 9 -8.45 13.93 0.45
N ALA A 10 -9.72 14.30 0.33
CA ALA A 10 -10.52 14.91 1.39
C ALA A 10 -11.79 14.08 1.59
N GLY A 11 -11.78 13.19 2.58
CA GLY A 11 -12.92 12.33 2.90
C GLY A 11 -13.30 11.37 1.78
N LEU A 12 -12.34 10.96 0.93
CA LEU A 12 -12.63 10.18 -0.26
C LEU A 12 -13.24 8.84 0.10
N THR A 13 -14.47 8.59 -0.36
CA THR A 13 -15.28 7.43 0.01
C THR A 13 -15.84 6.73 -1.22
N LYS A 14 -15.81 5.41 -1.24
CA LYS A 14 -16.43 4.58 -2.27
C LYS A 14 -17.06 3.32 -1.71
N TYR A 15 -18.36 3.22 -1.89
CA TYR A 15 -19.13 2.00 -1.63
C TYR A 15 -19.63 1.38 -2.95
N TYR A 16 -19.71 0.05 -2.97
CA TYR A 16 -20.31 -0.77 -4.04
C TYR A 16 -21.53 -1.48 -3.45
N GLY A 17 -22.70 -0.79 -3.48
CA GLY A 17 -23.84 -1.19 -2.66
C GLY A 17 -23.46 -1.13 -1.18
N ASP A 18 -23.57 -2.24 -0.47
CA ASP A 18 -23.25 -2.34 0.95
C ASP A 18 -21.76 -2.68 1.22
N VAL A 19 -20.98 -2.92 0.16
CA VAL A 19 -19.55 -3.27 0.29
C VAL A 19 -18.71 -2.01 0.30
N CYS A 20 -17.97 -1.82 1.41
CA CYS A 20 -16.99 -0.74 1.52
C CYS A 20 -15.75 -1.02 0.65
N GLY A 21 -15.46 -0.15 -0.31
CA GLY A 21 -14.21 -0.15 -1.04
C GLY A 21 -13.15 0.73 -0.37
N ILE A 22 -13.51 1.98 -0.06
CA ILE A 22 -12.75 2.95 0.75
C ILE A 22 -13.73 3.83 1.51
N ASP A 23 -13.31 4.30 2.69
CA ASP A 23 -14.15 5.07 3.60
C ASP A 23 -13.33 6.18 4.27
N ASP A 24 -13.75 7.43 4.04
CA ASP A 24 -13.19 8.65 4.64
C ASP A 24 -11.66 8.79 4.52
N LEU A 25 -11.10 8.49 3.34
CA LEU A 25 -9.66 8.65 3.13
C LEU A 25 -9.30 10.14 3.01
N THR A 26 -8.49 10.62 3.95
CA THR A 26 -7.95 11.99 3.97
C THR A 26 -6.43 11.94 4.10
N LEU A 27 -5.72 12.36 3.04
CA LEU A 27 -4.26 12.40 3.00
C LEU A 27 -3.77 13.38 1.94
N THR A 28 -2.50 13.80 2.06
CA THR A 28 -1.80 14.61 1.08
C THR A 28 -0.48 13.98 0.68
N VAL A 29 -0.14 14.10 -0.61
CA VAL A 29 1.17 13.78 -1.16
C VAL A 29 1.82 15.07 -1.62
N GLU A 30 2.98 15.37 -1.05
CA GLU A 30 3.72 16.59 -1.38
C GLU A 30 4.42 16.45 -2.74
N ARG A 31 4.81 17.58 -3.33
CA ARG A 31 5.55 17.56 -4.59
C ARG A 31 6.98 17.09 -4.37
N GLY A 32 7.48 16.24 -5.26
CA GLY A 32 8.86 15.74 -5.22
C GLY A 32 9.12 14.64 -4.20
N GLU A 33 8.07 14.02 -3.63
CA GLU A 33 8.22 12.86 -2.75
C GLU A 33 7.80 11.56 -3.42
N ILE A 34 8.37 10.46 -2.98
CA ILE A 34 7.84 9.11 -3.23
C ILE A 34 6.98 8.71 -2.04
N PHE A 35 5.66 8.73 -2.24
CA PHE A 35 4.69 8.41 -1.20
C PHE A 35 4.19 6.97 -1.33
N GLY A 36 4.40 6.18 -0.29
CA GLY A 36 3.95 4.80 -0.19
C GLY A 36 2.46 4.69 0.14
N PHE A 37 1.76 3.76 -0.52
CA PHE A 37 0.37 3.41 -0.19
C PHE A 37 0.31 1.94 0.15
N LEU A 38 0.50 1.61 1.43
CA LEU A 38 0.77 0.28 1.96
C LEU A 38 -0.49 -0.37 2.53
N GLY A 39 -0.75 -1.62 2.16
CA GLY A 39 -1.88 -2.37 2.72
C GLY A 39 -2.01 -3.76 2.10
N PRO A 40 -2.67 -4.70 2.76
CA PRO A 40 -2.90 -6.03 2.23
C PRO A 40 -3.77 -6.01 0.96
N ASN A 41 -3.86 -7.16 0.29
CA ASN A 41 -4.77 -7.31 -0.83
C ASN A 41 -6.22 -7.12 -0.35
N GLY A 42 -7.02 -6.37 -1.11
CA GLY A 42 -8.38 -6.01 -0.71
C GLY A 42 -8.48 -4.84 0.28
N ALA A 43 -7.37 -4.20 0.69
CA ALA A 43 -7.40 -3.06 1.60
C ALA A 43 -8.06 -1.78 1.02
N GLY A 44 -8.30 -1.72 -0.30
CA GLY A 44 -8.88 -0.55 -0.97
C GLY A 44 -7.89 0.27 -1.80
N LYS A 45 -6.60 -0.12 -1.90
CA LYS A 45 -5.55 0.62 -2.64
C LYS A 45 -5.95 0.93 -4.08
N SER A 46 -6.26 -0.11 -4.87
CA SER A 46 -6.67 0.07 -6.28
C SER A 46 -7.97 0.85 -6.43
N THR A 47 -8.90 0.76 -5.47
CA THR A 47 -10.14 1.55 -5.45
C THR A 47 -9.82 3.03 -5.28
N ALA A 48 -8.94 3.38 -4.33
CA ALA A 48 -8.49 4.75 -4.10
C ALA A 48 -7.77 5.31 -5.34
N ILE A 49 -6.83 4.56 -5.93
CA ILE A 49 -6.11 4.94 -7.15
C ILE A 49 -7.07 5.16 -8.32
N ARG A 50 -8.04 4.27 -8.54
CA ARG A 50 -9.04 4.44 -9.61
C ARG A 50 -9.94 5.65 -9.41
N ALA A 51 -10.33 5.93 -8.16
CA ALA A 51 -11.10 7.13 -7.84
C ALA A 51 -10.26 8.40 -8.04
N LEU A 52 -9.01 8.42 -7.58
CA LEU A 52 -8.05 9.50 -7.77
C LEU A 52 -7.82 9.82 -9.25
N LEU A 53 -7.67 8.81 -10.10
CA LEU A 53 -7.48 8.99 -11.55
C LEU A 53 -8.78 9.23 -12.32
N GLY A 54 -9.94 9.32 -11.64
CA GLY A 54 -11.24 9.55 -12.26
C GLY A 54 -11.74 8.37 -13.11
N PHE A 55 -11.22 7.16 -12.89
CA PHE A 55 -11.75 5.93 -13.50
C PHE A 55 -12.95 5.39 -12.74
N LEU A 56 -13.14 5.85 -11.51
CA LEU A 56 -14.20 5.46 -10.63
C LEU A 56 -14.78 6.70 -9.95
N GLN A 57 -16.10 6.88 -10.03
CA GLN A 57 -16.76 7.99 -9.34
C GLN A 57 -16.85 7.68 -7.84
N PRO A 58 -16.35 8.53 -6.94
CA PRO A 58 -16.51 8.37 -5.51
C PRO A 58 -17.99 8.48 -5.10
N THR A 59 -18.34 7.91 -3.95
CA THR A 59 -19.66 8.02 -3.33
C THR A 59 -19.76 9.33 -2.53
N ALA A 60 -18.64 9.75 -1.93
CA ALA A 60 -18.50 11.01 -1.19
C ALA A 60 -17.04 11.47 -1.18
N GLY A 61 -16.80 12.69 -0.71
CA GLY A 61 -15.49 13.30 -0.62
C GLY A 61 -14.95 13.80 -1.95
N GLU A 62 -13.76 14.33 -1.93
CA GLU A 62 -13.10 14.99 -3.05
C GLU A 62 -11.67 14.48 -3.24
N ALA A 63 -11.18 14.57 -4.48
CA ALA A 63 -9.79 14.27 -4.81
C ALA A 63 -9.25 15.34 -5.76
N TYR A 64 -7.98 15.67 -5.58
CA TYR A 64 -7.27 16.66 -6.40
C TYR A 64 -5.94 16.07 -6.88
N LEU A 65 -5.62 16.34 -8.15
CA LEU A 65 -4.36 15.99 -8.80
C LEU A 65 -3.68 17.28 -9.28
N LEU A 66 -2.45 17.52 -8.82
CA LEU A 66 -1.67 18.74 -9.13
C LEU A 66 -2.47 20.04 -8.92
N GLY A 67 -3.36 20.06 -7.91
CA GLY A 67 -4.25 21.18 -7.58
C GLY A 67 -5.53 21.28 -8.42
N LYS A 68 -5.80 20.30 -9.32
CA LYS A 68 -7.01 20.22 -10.14
C LYS A 68 -7.99 19.21 -9.56
N SER A 69 -9.27 19.59 -9.45
CA SER A 69 -10.32 18.68 -8.97
C SER A 69 -10.55 17.52 -9.94
N VAL A 70 -10.60 16.30 -9.43
CA VAL A 70 -10.89 15.09 -10.20
C VAL A 70 -12.36 15.05 -10.67
N SER A 71 -13.28 15.76 -10.00
CA SER A 71 -14.68 15.87 -10.39
C SER A 71 -14.89 16.85 -11.55
N ASP A 72 -13.96 17.76 -11.81
CA ASP A 72 -13.97 18.60 -13.00
C ASP A 72 -13.35 17.83 -14.19
N ARG A 73 -14.21 17.38 -15.09
CA ARG A 73 -13.80 16.57 -16.25
C ARG A 73 -12.79 17.28 -17.15
N GLN A 74 -12.93 18.60 -17.35
CA GLN A 74 -12.02 19.34 -18.22
C GLN A 74 -10.65 19.48 -17.57
N ALA A 75 -10.61 19.87 -16.29
CA ALA A 75 -9.38 19.97 -15.50
C ALA A 75 -8.66 18.60 -15.39
N LEU A 76 -9.43 17.53 -15.23
CA LEU A 76 -8.89 16.16 -15.18
C LEU A 76 -8.24 15.73 -16.51
N ILE A 77 -8.84 16.08 -17.66
CA ILE A 77 -8.26 15.79 -18.97
C ILE A 77 -6.92 16.52 -19.13
N GLU A 78 -6.87 17.79 -18.77
CA GLU A 78 -5.66 18.60 -18.85
C GLU A 78 -4.55 18.03 -17.97
N VAL A 79 -4.83 17.77 -16.70
CA VAL A 79 -3.80 17.30 -15.74
C VAL A 79 -3.28 15.90 -16.07
N LYS A 80 -4.07 15.06 -16.75
CA LYS A 80 -3.64 13.71 -17.15
C LYS A 80 -2.49 13.69 -18.16
N HIS A 81 -2.22 14.80 -18.85
CA HIS A 81 -1.02 14.92 -19.70
C HIS A 81 0.27 14.87 -18.90
N ASP A 82 0.23 15.37 -17.65
CA ASP A 82 1.39 15.45 -16.76
C ASP A 82 1.48 14.23 -15.80
N ILE A 83 0.62 13.20 -16.02
CA ILE A 83 0.54 12.04 -15.14
C ILE A 83 0.91 10.75 -15.87
N GLY A 84 1.88 10.03 -15.32
CA GLY A 84 2.16 8.65 -15.64
C GLY A 84 1.29 7.70 -14.80
N HIS A 85 0.90 6.54 -15.36
CA HIS A 85 0.14 5.54 -14.62
C HIS A 85 0.57 4.13 -14.96
N ILE A 86 0.90 3.35 -13.92
CA ILE A 86 1.11 1.90 -14.00
C ILE A 86 -0.06 1.23 -13.26
N PRO A 87 -1.00 0.59 -13.96
CA PRO A 87 -2.10 -0.14 -13.34
C PRO A 87 -1.65 -1.50 -12.80
N GLY A 88 -2.31 -2.01 -11.76
CA GLY A 88 -2.06 -3.36 -11.23
C GLY A 88 -2.44 -4.48 -12.22
N ASP A 89 -3.48 -4.21 -13.05
CA ASP A 89 -3.90 -5.10 -14.14
C ASP A 89 -3.76 -4.39 -15.49
N PHE A 90 -2.99 -4.98 -16.41
CA PHE A 90 -2.71 -4.38 -17.71
C PHE A 90 -3.75 -4.74 -18.76
N SER A 91 -4.34 -3.72 -19.39
CA SER A 91 -5.14 -3.85 -20.61
C SER A 91 -4.38 -3.25 -21.78
N PHE A 92 -3.44 -4.01 -22.34
CA PHE A 92 -2.70 -3.61 -23.52
C PHE A 92 -3.44 -4.02 -24.80
N TYR A 93 -3.07 -3.38 -25.91
CA TYR A 93 -3.48 -3.82 -27.25
C TYR A 93 -2.71 -5.10 -27.64
N ASP A 94 -3.20 -6.25 -27.21
CA ASP A 94 -2.54 -7.56 -27.34
C ASP A 94 -2.16 -7.95 -28.77
N SER A 95 -2.85 -7.43 -29.77
CA SER A 95 -2.58 -7.65 -31.20
C SER A 95 -1.41 -6.84 -31.74
N LEU A 96 -1.04 -5.74 -31.06
CA LEU A 96 0.07 -4.89 -31.45
C LEU A 96 1.40 -5.47 -30.95
N THR A 97 2.51 -5.09 -31.60
CA THR A 97 3.84 -5.24 -31.02
C THR A 97 4.04 -4.19 -29.93
N GLY A 98 4.96 -4.46 -28.97
CA GLY A 98 5.31 -3.46 -27.95
C GLY A 98 5.70 -2.12 -28.57
N ARG A 99 6.53 -2.14 -29.62
CA ARG A 99 6.94 -0.94 -30.37
C ARG A 99 5.73 -0.15 -30.88
N ARG A 100 4.79 -0.81 -31.60
CA ARG A 100 3.58 -0.15 -32.10
C ARG A 100 2.67 0.36 -30.99
N HIS A 101 2.65 -0.33 -29.86
CA HIS A 101 1.91 0.12 -28.69
C HIS A 101 2.50 1.42 -28.14
N LEU A 102 3.82 1.49 -27.98
CA LEU A 102 4.52 2.72 -27.56
C LEU A 102 4.36 3.84 -28.59
N ASP A 103 4.49 3.56 -29.90
CA ASP A 103 4.27 4.54 -31.00
C ASP A 103 2.89 5.20 -30.91
N TYR A 104 1.87 4.44 -30.48
CA TYR A 104 0.51 4.96 -30.30
C TYR A 104 0.46 5.97 -29.15
N PHE A 105 1.03 5.63 -27.98
CA PHE A 105 1.01 6.52 -26.82
C PHE A 105 1.94 7.73 -26.99
N GLU A 106 3.08 7.56 -27.63
CA GLU A 106 4.00 8.65 -27.98
C GLU A 106 3.32 9.74 -28.81
N ARG A 107 2.49 9.36 -29.78
CA ARG A 107 1.70 10.31 -30.59
C ARG A 107 0.63 11.05 -29.78
N LEU A 108 0.18 10.50 -28.67
CA LEU A 108 -0.84 11.10 -27.82
C LEU A 108 -0.27 12.04 -26.76
N ARG A 109 0.94 11.74 -26.24
CA ARG A 109 1.48 12.40 -25.05
C ARG A 109 2.91 12.91 -25.20
N GLY A 110 3.61 12.57 -26.28
CA GLY A 110 5.05 12.74 -26.41
C GLY A 110 5.80 11.50 -25.95
N GLY A 111 7.10 11.47 -26.13
CA GLY A 111 7.96 10.31 -25.86
C GLY A 111 9.44 10.63 -25.88
N ASP A 112 9.83 11.81 -25.42
CA ASP A 112 11.20 12.31 -25.52
C ASP A 112 12.22 11.41 -24.79
N ARG A 113 11.76 10.63 -23.78
CA ARG A 113 12.58 9.71 -22.97
C ARG A 113 12.44 8.23 -23.38
N ARG A 114 11.74 7.96 -24.47
CA ARG A 114 11.40 6.59 -24.85
C ARG A 114 12.64 5.71 -25.09
N GLU A 115 13.61 6.17 -25.86
CA GLU A 115 14.82 5.41 -26.19
C GLU A 115 15.62 5.05 -24.94
N GLU A 116 15.83 6.02 -24.05
CA GLU A 116 16.47 5.85 -22.74
C GLU A 116 15.77 4.74 -21.92
N LEU A 117 14.45 4.79 -21.85
CA LEU A 117 13.66 3.84 -21.04
C LEU A 117 13.59 2.44 -21.68
N GLU A 118 13.59 2.33 -23.03
CA GLU A 118 13.70 1.04 -23.71
C GLU A 118 15.08 0.37 -23.45
N GLU A 119 16.13 1.15 -23.29
CA GLU A 119 17.47 0.65 -22.91
C GLU A 119 17.53 0.24 -21.44
N LEU A 120 16.93 1.03 -20.55
CA LEU A 120 16.93 0.78 -19.10
C LEU A 120 16.03 -0.42 -18.73
N PHE A 121 14.89 -0.58 -19.41
CA PHE A 121 13.91 -1.65 -19.19
C PHE A 121 13.71 -2.51 -20.44
N PRO A 122 14.71 -3.27 -20.89
CA PRO A 122 14.65 -4.01 -22.14
C PRO A 122 13.56 -5.07 -22.14
N ALA A 123 12.74 -5.06 -23.19
CA ALA A 123 11.67 -6.01 -23.42
C ALA A 123 11.64 -6.41 -24.92
N PRO A 124 10.96 -7.48 -25.32
CA PRO A 124 10.89 -7.91 -26.73
C PRO A 124 9.93 -7.02 -27.54
N PHE A 125 10.23 -5.72 -27.67
CA PHE A 125 9.35 -4.69 -28.25
C PHE A 125 8.86 -5.00 -29.67
N ASP A 126 9.59 -5.81 -30.45
CA ASP A 126 9.19 -6.22 -31.79
C ASP A 126 8.22 -7.42 -31.83
N ARG A 127 7.95 -8.04 -30.66
CA ARG A 127 6.96 -9.12 -30.53
C ARG A 127 5.58 -8.57 -30.16
N LYS A 128 4.52 -9.35 -30.45
CA LYS A 128 3.15 -9.01 -30.05
C LYS A 128 3.00 -9.09 -28.53
N VAL A 129 2.33 -8.11 -27.94
CA VAL A 129 2.16 -7.98 -26.48
C VAL A 129 1.46 -9.20 -25.86
N ARG A 130 0.57 -9.89 -26.59
CA ARG A 130 -0.05 -11.15 -26.13
C ARG A 130 0.95 -12.26 -25.81
N THR A 131 2.18 -12.19 -26.34
CA THR A 131 3.24 -13.19 -26.11
C THR A 131 4.17 -12.82 -24.98
N TYR A 132 3.95 -11.69 -24.33
CA TYR A 132 4.80 -11.21 -23.24
C TYR A 132 4.56 -12.01 -21.96
N SER A 133 5.64 -12.28 -21.22
CA SER A 133 5.54 -12.67 -19.81
C SER A 133 5.00 -11.50 -18.97
N ARG A 134 4.58 -11.77 -17.74
CA ARG A 134 4.14 -10.73 -16.81
C ARG A 134 5.22 -9.66 -16.63
N GLY A 135 6.49 -10.05 -16.43
CA GLY A 135 7.59 -9.11 -16.29
C GLY A 135 7.83 -8.23 -17.52
N ASN A 136 7.69 -8.79 -18.76
CA ASN A 136 7.80 -7.97 -19.96
C ASN A 136 6.61 -7.02 -20.15
N ARG A 137 5.41 -7.40 -19.71
CA ARG A 137 4.25 -6.49 -19.66
C ARG A 137 4.51 -5.36 -18.68
N GLN A 138 5.10 -5.67 -17.52
CA GLN A 138 5.47 -4.67 -16.52
C GLN A 138 6.49 -3.67 -17.07
N LYS A 139 7.56 -4.15 -17.73
CA LYS A 139 8.56 -3.28 -18.37
C LYS A 139 7.93 -2.38 -19.44
N LEU A 140 7.01 -2.91 -20.26
CA LEU A 140 6.25 -2.10 -21.22
C LEU A 140 5.42 -1.02 -20.56
N ALA A 141 4.78 -1.34 -19.39
CA ALA A 141 4.01 -0.36 -18.63
C ALA A 141 4.90 0.73 -18.04
N ILE A 142 6.08 0.38 -17.54
CA ILE A 142 7.06 1.33 -17.04
C ILE A 142 7.46 2.30 -18.16
N VAL A 143 7.92 1.80 -19.31
CA VAL A 143 8.29 2.66 -20.44
C VAL A 143 7.13 3.58 -20.84
N GLN A 144 5.92 3.04 -20.98
CA GLN A 144 4.73 3.83 -21.33
C GLN A 144 4.41 4.92 -20.29
N ALA A 145 4.56 4.63 -19.01
CA ALA A 145 4.20 5.55 -17.94
C ALA A 145 5.16 6.73 -17.79
N PHE A 146 6.45 6.52 -18.14
CA PHE A 146 7.51 7.52 -17.93
C PHE A 146 7.98 8.20 -19.22
N MET A 147 7.73 7.67 -20.42
CA MET A 147 8.31 8.17 -21.66
C MET A 147 7.94 9.61 -22.05
N HIS A 148 6.86 10.16 -21.49
CA HIS A 148 6.39 11.53 -21.74
C HIS A 148 6.81 12.53 -20.66
N ASP A 149 7.78 12.15 -19.82
CA ASP A 149 8.35 12.97 -18.75
C ASP A 149 7.29 13.54 -17.77
N PRO A 150 6.52 12.68 -17.07
CA PRO A 150 5.44 13.11 -16.21
C PRO A 150 5.95 13.78 -14.93
N THR A 151 5.20 14.77 -14.40
CA THR A 151 5.48 15.38 -13.09
C THR A 151 4.94 14.57 -11.91
N LEU A 152 3.99 13.69 -12.17
CA LEU A 152 3.39 12.78 -11.18
C LEU A 152 3.22 11.40 -11.78
N VAL A 153 3.65 10.36 -11.06
CA VAL A 153 3.37 8.98 -11.45
C VAL A 153 2.59 8.25 -10.37
N VAL A 154 1.48 7.62 -10.76
CA VAL A 154 0.62 6.82 -9.88
C VAL A 154 0.76 5.36 -10.25
N MET A 155 1.21 4.53 -9.32
CA MET A 155 1.56 3.14 -9.59
C MET A 155 0.85 2.18 -8.64
N ASP A 156 0.20 1.17 -9.20
CA ASP A 156 -0.46 0.11 -8.46
C ASP A 156 0.35 -1.20 -8.59
N GLU A 157 1.08 -1.57 -7.54
CA GLU A 157 1.97 -2.73 -7.45
C GLU A 157 2.99 -2.83 -8.61
N PRO A 158 3.80 -1.79 -8.85
CA PRO A 158 4.61 -1.66 -10.07
C PRO A 158 5.74 -2.68 -10.21
N THR A 159 6.11 -3.37 -9.16
CA THR A 159 7.20 -4.36 -9.13
C THR A 159 6.72 -5.79 -9.34
N ALA A 160 5.40 -5.99 -9.39
CA ALA A 160 4.80 -7.31 -9.51
C ALA A 160 5.24 -8.04 -10.80
N GLY A 161 5.94 -9.17 -10.62
CA GLY A 161 6.43 -10.01 -11.75
C GLY A 161 7.74 -9.57 -12.37
N LEU A 162 8.39 -8.53 -11.83
CA LEU A 162 9.79 -8.20 -12.15
C LEU A 162 10.73 -9.14 -11.39
N ASP A 163 11.83 -9.50 -12.02
CA ASP A 163 12.92 -10.17 -11.33
C ASP A 163 13.68 -9.21 -10.40
N PRO A 164 14.40 -9.71 -9.38
CA PRO A 164 15.05 -8.86 -8.37
C PRO A 164 16.05 -7.85 -8.93
N LEU A 165 16.70 -8.16 -10.05
CA LEU A 165 17.67 -7.24 -10.67
C LEU A 165 16.95 -6.05 -11.31
N VAL A 166 15.85 -6.32 -12.03
CA VAL A 166 15.03 -5.26 -12.65
C VAL A 166 14.31 -4.45 -11.60
N GLN A 167 13.85 -5.06 -10.49
CA GLN A 167 13.30 -4.33 -9.36
C GLN A 167 14.31 -3.32 -8.79
N ARG A 168 15.55 -3.75 -8.60
CA ARG A 168 16.63 -2.86 -8.13
C ARG A 168 16.86 -1.69 -9.07
N THR A 169 16.98 -1.95 -10.38
CA THR A 169 17.11 -0.90 -11.39
C THR A 169 15.94 0.08 -11.36
N PHE A 170 14.71 -0.44 -11.16
CA PHE A 170 13.52 0.38 -11.08
C PHE A 170 13.51 1.28 -9.82
N TYR A 171 13.98 0.81 -8.69
CA TYR A 171 14.08 1.63 -7.48
C TYR A 171 15.14 2.74 -7.63
N GLU A 172 16.32 2.39 -8.18
CA GLU A 172 17.37 3.36 -8.48
C GLU A 172 16.86 4.46 -9.46
N PHE A 173 16.12 4.05 -10.49
CA PHE A 173 15.45 4.97 -11.42
C PHE A 173 14.45 5.89 -10.71
N LEU A 174 13.60 5.38 -9.81
CA LEU A 174 12.64 6.21 -9.07
C LEU A 174 13.33 7.22 -8.14
N GLU A 175 14.45 6.85 -7.51
CA GLU A 175 15.26 7.75 -6.68
C GLU A 175 15.83 8.91 -7.54
N GLU A 176 16.35 8.61 -8.74
CA GLU A 176 16.85 9.61 -9.69
C GLU A 176 15.74 10.58 -10.16
N GLU A 177 14.57 10.03 -10.51
CA GLU A 177 13.41 10.84 -10.91
C GLU A 177 12.91 11.77 -9.79
N ARG A 178 12.89 11.26 -8.53
CA ARG A 178 12.57 12.08 -7.37
C ARG A 178 13.57 13.23 -7.19
N GLU A 179 14.87 12.99 -7.35
CA GLU A 179 15.90 14.03 -7.27
C GLU A 179 15.70 15.11 -8.35
N GLN A 180 15.09 14.77 -9.48
CA GLN A 180 14.69 15.71 -10.53
C GLN A 180 13.35 16.40 -10.24
N GLY A 181 12.69 16.08 -9.14
CA GLY A 181 11.45 16.73 -8.68
C GLY A 181 10.17 16.01 -9.06
N MET A 182 10.23 14.80 -9.63
CA MET A 182 9.05 13.98 -9.91
C MET A 182 8.39 13.52 -8.62
N THR A 183 7.07 13.53 -8.60
CA THR A 183 6.27 12.99 -7.49
C THR A 183 5.77 11.60 -7.82
N THR A 184 5.76 10.71 -6.85
CA THR A 184 5.31 9.33 -7.04
C THR A 184 4.33 8.87 -5.97
N LEU A 185 3.18 8.30 -6.36
CA LEU A 185 2.35 7.46 -5.50
C LEU A 185 2.65 5.99 -5.80
N PHE A 186 3.24 5.28 -4.85
CA PHE A 186 3.71 3.91 -4.97
C PHE A 186 2.86 2.96 -4.11
N SER A 187 1.94 2.20 -4.70
CA SER A 187 1.18 1.22 -3.93
C SER A 187 1.91 -0.13 -3.85
N SER A 188 1.89 -0.71 -2.66
CA SER A 188 2.42 -2.07 -2.43
C SER A 188 1.72 -2.75 -1.24
N HIS A 189 1.81 -4.07 -1.20
CA HIS A 189 1.48 -4.86 -0.02
C HIS A 189 2.74 -5.41 0.67
N ILE A 190 3.94 -5.02 0.19
CA ILE A 190 5.24 -5.47 0.67
C ILE A 190 5.96 -4.31 1.36
N LEU A 191 6.12 -4.41 2.68
CA LEU A 191 6.75 -3.36 3.49
C LEU A 191 8.19 -3.06 3.06
N SER A 192 8.98 -4.09 2.69
CA SER A 192 10.37 -3.91 2.28
C SER A 192 10.52 -3.11 0.98
N GLU A 193 9.54 -3.14 0.07
CA GLU A 193 9.53 -2.30 -1.13
C GLU A 193 9.29 -0.83 -0.76
N VAL A 194 8.26 -0.56 0.05
CA VAL A 194 7.93 0.79 0.53
C VAL A 194 9.11 1.39 1.31
N ARG A 195 9.71 0.60 2.20
CA ARG A 195 10.90 0.98 2.94
C ARG A 195 12.09 1.36 2.05
N ARG A 196 12.21 0.70 0.91
CA ARG A 196 13.36 0.89 -0.01
C ARG A 196 13.33 2.25 -0.70
N VAL A 197 12.14 2.75 -1.09
CA VAL A 197 12.04 3.89 -2.00
C VAL A 197 11.19 5.05 -1.49
N CYS A 198 10.27 4.82 -0.53
CA CYS A 198 9.32 5.84 -0.11
C CYS A 198 9.91 6.75 0.99
N ASP A 199 9.53 8.02 0.96
CA ASP A 199 9.84 9.00 1.99
C ASP A 199 8.81 8.92 3.13
N ARG A 200 7.52 8.85 2.77
CA ARG A 200 6.37 8.73 3.66
C ARG A 200 5.44 7.62 3.19
N VAL A 201 4.61 7.14 4.08
CA VAL A 201 3.68 6.05 3.78
C VAL A 201 2.33 6.25 4.45
N ALA A 202 1.26 6.03 3.70
CA ALA A 202 -0.07 5.79 4.24
C ALA A 202 -0.31 4.29 4.38
N VAL A 203 -0.73 3.88 5.57
CA VAL A 203 -1.12 2.49 5.86
C VAL A 203 -2.64 2.39 5.77
N ILE A 204 -3.15 1.52 4.86
CA ILE A 204 -4.58 1.33 4.64
C ILE A 204 -5.01 -0.10 4.97
N ARG A 205 -6.17 -0.25 5.61
CA ARG A 205 -6.80 -1.53 5.90
C ARG A 205 -8.33 -1.41 5.89
N ASN A 206 -9.01 -2.39 5.29
CA ASN A 206 -10.48 -2.44 5.22
C ASN A 206 -11.11 -1.13 4.69
N GLY A 207 -10.47 -0.51 3.71
CA GLY A 207 -10.92 0.74 3.11
C GLY A 207 -10.62 2.01 3.91
N ARG A 208 -10.00 1.93 5.08
CA ARG A 208 -9.73 3.08 5.96
C ARG A 208 -8.24 3.33 6.13
N LEU A 209 -7.91 4.60 6.32
CA LEU A 209 -6.56 5.03 6.67
C LEU A 209 -6.28 4.67 8.13
N VAL A 210 -5.20 3.92 8.37
CA VAL A 210 -4.75 3.54 9.71
C VAL A 210 -3.74 4.54 10.24
N ALA A 211 -2.77 4.94 9.40
CA ALA A 211 -1.74 5.90 9.74
C ALA A 211 -1.15 6.55 8.48
N VAL A 212 -0.61 7.75 8.65
CA VAL A 212 0.32 8.38 7.70
C VAL A 212 1.59 8.71 8.46
N GLU A 213 2.70 8.12 8.06
CA GLU A 213 3.95 8.21 8.80
C GLU A 213 5.12 8.47 7.84
N ASP A 214 6.16 9.09 8.37
CA ASP A 214 7.49 9.03 7.79
C ASP A 214 8.01 7.59 7.85
N ILE A 215 8.70 7.14 6.81
CA ILE A 215 9.11 5.72 6.73
C ILE A 215 10.05 5.33 7.88
N ASP A 216 10.96 6.22 8.29
CA ASP A 216 11.86 5.95 9.40
C ASP A 216 11.11 5.91 10.74
N ALA A 217 10.08 6.74 10.91
CA ALA A 217 9.24 6.71 12.09
C ALA A 217 8.42 5.41 12.17
N LEU A 218 7.88 4.96 11.03
CA LEU A 218 7.17 3.68 10.93
C LEU A 218 8.08 2.51 11.30
N LEU A 219 9.30 2.49 10.78
CA LEU A 219 10.26 1.43 11.05
C LEU A 219 10.69 1.38 12.52
N ARG A 220 10.88 2.55 13.14
CA ARG A 220 11.16 2.61 14.59
C ARG A 220 10.02 2.04 15.41
N LYS A 221 8.76 2.29 15.01
CA LYS A 221 7.57 1.76 15.69
C LYS A 221 7.33 0.28 15.41
N SER A 222 7.69 -0.21 14.22
CA SER A 222 7.43 -1.59 13.79
C SER A 222 8.32 -2.62 14.47
N GLY A 223 9.56 -2.23 14.84
CA GLY A 223 10.51 -3.12 15.51
C GLY A 223 11.04 -4.26 14.63
N LYS A 224 11.58 -5.28 15.30
CA LYS A 224 12.05 -6.53 14.69
C LYS A 224 11.32 -7.73 15.30
N VAL A 225 11.17 -8.77 14.51
CA VAL A 225 10.70 -10.07 15.00
C VAL A 225 11.89 -10.94 15.31
N VAL A 226 12.00 -11.35 16.57
CA VAL A 226 12.97 -12.32 17.05
C VAL A 226 12.27 -13.65 17.26
N ARG A 227 12.70 -14.69 16.57
CA ARG A 227 12.26 -16.07 16.76
C ARG A 227 13.39 -16.84 17.41
N ALA A 228 13.17 -17.32 18.62
CA ALA A 228 14.15 -18.09 19.37
C ALA A 228 13.63 -19.50 19.63
N THR A 229 14.42 -20.51 19.29
CA THR A 229 14.10 -21.91 19.64
C THR A 229 14.68 -22.23 21.00
N LEU A 230 13.78 -22.37 21.99
CA LEU A 230 14.08 -22.58 23.41
C LEU A 230 13.53 -23.94 23.86
N PRO A 231 14.34 -25.01 23.92
CA PRO A 231 13.87 -26.34 24.31
C PRO A 231 13.25 -26.39 25.71
N GLU A 232 13.70 -25.54 26.62
CA GLU A 232 13.21 -25.47 28.01
C GLU A 232 11.83 -24.80 28.14
N ARG A 233 11.36 -24.12 27.08
CA ARG A 233 10.07 -23.42 27.03
C ARG A 233 9.79 -22.53 28.25
N PRO A 234 10.62 -21.52 28.54
CA PRO A 234 10.33 -20.61 29.64
C PRO A 234 8.97 -19.91 29.43
N PRO A 235 8.30 -19.45 30.53
CA PRO A 235 7.05 -18.72 30.40
C PRO A 235 7.25 -17.42 29.63
N VAL A 236 6.22 -17.00 28.85
CA VAL A 236 6.30 -15.81 27.96
C VAL A 236 6.58 -14.54 28.75
N ASP A 237 6.02 -14.40 29.95
CA ASP A 237 6.21 -13.27 30.86
C ASP A 237 7.68 -13.10 31.33
N ALA A 238 8.51 -14.14 31.21
CA ALA A 238 9.96 -14.02 31.43
C ALA A 238 10.62 -13.05 30.42
N PHE A 239 9.94 -12.72 29.33
CA PHE A 239 10.38 -11.81 28.27
C PHE A 239 9.61 -10.49 28.25
N ASP A 240 8.88 -10.15 29.31
CA ASP A 240 8.29 -8.82 29.51
C ASP A 240 9.42 -7.84 29.88
N LEU A 241 10.16 -7.40 28.86
CA LEU A 241 11.34 -6.55 28.98
C LEU A 241 11.10 -5.21 28.28
N PRO A 242 11.80 -4.13 28.70
CA PRO A 242 11.78 -2.88 27.94
C PRO A 242 12.12 -3.12 26.47
N GLY A 243 11.27 -2.60 25.58
CA GLY A 243 11.44 -2.77 24.15
C GLY A 243 10.83 -4.06 23.56
N VAL A 244 10.38 -5.01 24.35
CA VAL A 244 9.57 -6.14 23.88
C VAL A 244 8.12 -5.70 23.85
N VAL A 245 7.54 -5.62 22.64
CA VAL A 245 6.16 -5.17 22.42
C VAL A 245 5.17 -6.32 22.61
N ARG A 246 5.56 -7.52 22.17
CA ARG A 246 4.72 -8.71 22.23
C ARG A 246 5.58 -9.98 22.24
N GLY A 247 5.16 -10.99 23.00
CA GLY A 247 5.72 -12.33 22.99
C GLY A 247 4.64 -13.39 22.88
N GLU A 248 4.91 -14.45 22.12
CA GLU A 248 4.02 -15.61 21.99
C GLU A 248 4.82 -16.84 21.53
N TYR A 249 4.33 -18.04 21.86
CA TYR A 249 4.89 -19.27 21.32
C TYR A 249 4.18 -19.65 20.01
N GLU A 250 4.93 -19.71 18.89
CA GLU A 250 4.42 -20.21 17.61
C GLU A 250 4.31 -21.75 17.60
N SER A 251 5.14 -22.42 18.38
CA SER A 251 5.15 -23.87 18.55
C SER A 251 5.66 -24.26 19.95
N GLU A 252 5.84 -25.57 20.22
CA GLU A 252 6.28 -26.03 21.55
C GLU A 252 7.60 -25.43 22.02
N ALA A 253 8.53 -25.13 21.10
CA ALA A 253 9.86 -24.64 21.45
C ALA A 253 10.23 -23.28 20.80
N VAL A 254 9.41 -22.76 19.88
CA VAL A 254 9.70 -21.53 19.14
C VAL A 254 8.96 -20.36 19.75
N LEU A 255 9.71 -19.51 20.47
CA LEU A 255 9.25 -18.23 20.99
C LEU A 255 9.40 -17.16 19.91
N ARG A 256 8.33 -16.41 19.65
CA ARG A 256 8.28 -15.25 18.78
C ARG A 256 8.12 -14.00 19.63
N LEU A 257 9.01 -13.03 19.45
CA LEU A 257 8.98 -11.73 20.11
C LEU A 257 8.97 -10.62 19.06
N VAL A 258 8.16 -9.59 19.27
CA VAL A 258 8.22 -8.33 18.51
C VAL A 258 8.95 -7.33 19.39
N VAL A 259 10.07 -6.78 18.90
CA VAL A 259 11.02 -6.00 19.69
C VAL A 259 11.28 -4.66 19.01
N SER A 260 10.93 -3.55 19.65
CA SER A 260 11.15 -2.18 19.14
C SER A 260 12.47 -1.54 19.64
N GLY A 261 13.17 -2.20 20.56
CA GLY A 261 14.44 -1.73 21.15
C GLY A 261 14.83 -2.63 22.32
N GLY A 262 15.83 -2.22 23.12
CA GLY A 262 16.26 -2.99 24.32
C GLY A 262 16.90 -4.34 23.97
N TYR A 263 17.62 -4.41 22.86
CA TYR A 263 18.19 -5.68 22.36
C TYR A 263 19.19 -6.30 23.35
N ASP A 264 19.97 -5.49 24.06
CA ASP A 264 20.96 -5.98 25.01
C ASP A 264 20.25 -6.73 26.16
N GLU A 265 19.19 -6.17 26.73
CA GLU A 265 18.40 -6.80 27.80
C GLU A 265 17.74 -8.10 27.33
N LEU A 266 17.26 -8.12 26.08
CA LEU A 266 16.68 -9.32 25.47
C LEU A 266 17.78 -10.41 25.27
N LEU A 267 18.93 -10.04 24.74
CA LEU A 267 20.05 -10.98 24.54
C LEU A 267 20.56 -11.53 25.86
N ASP A 268 20.69 -10.69 26.88
CA ASP A 268 21.07 -11.11 28.25
C ASP A 268 20.02 -12.09 28.79
N ARG A 269 18.73 -11.82 28.61
CA ARG A 269 17.66 -12.72 29.04
C ARG A 269 17.69 -14.04 28.27
N LEU A 270 17.83 -14.02 26.95
CA LEU A 270 17.94 -15.23 26.14
C LEU A 270 19.17 -16.08 26.54
N SER A 271 20.28 -15.45 26.90
CA SER A 271 21.50 -16.15 27.32
C SER A 271 21.35 -16.95 28.61
N THR A 272 20.30 -16.71 29.40
CA THR A 272 19.99 -17.52 30.61
C THR A 272 19.35 -18.86 30.30
N TYR A 273 18.94 -19.09 29.03
CA TYR A 273 18.35 -20.33 28.53
C TYR A 273 19.20 -20.95 27.45
N THR A 274 18.94 -22.21 27.12
CA THR A 274 19.59 -22.89 25.99
C THR A 274 18.92 -22.40 24.70
N VAL A 275 19.62 -21.59 23.90
CA VAL A 275 19.14 -21.14 22.58
C VAL A 275 19.65 -22.12 21.54
N ALA A 276 18.74 -22.92 20.97
CA ALA A 276 19.07 -23.88 19.91
C ALA A 276 19.16 -23.20 18.53
N ASP A 277 18.35 -22.14 18.29
CA ASP A 277 18.39 -21.35 17.08
C ASP A 277 17.82 -19.95 17.37
N ILE A 278 18.28 -18.94 16.62
CA ILE A 278 17.76 -17.58 16.69
C ILE A 278 17.72 -16.96 15.30
N GLU A 279 16.54 -16.49 14.92
CA GLU A 279 16.30 -15.74 13.68
C GLU A 279 15.82 -14.33 14.03
N ILE A 280 16.45 -13.32 13.45
CA ILE A 280 16.02 -11.92 13.60
C ILE A 280 15.64 -11.40 12.20
N ARG A 281 14.40 -10.98 12.06
CA ARG A 281 13.89 -10.42 10.80
C ARG A 281 13.19 -9.10 11.02
N GLU A 282 13.04 -8.32 9.96
CA GLU A 282 12.18 -7.14 9.96
C GLU A 282 10.72 -7.55 10.25
N ALA A 283 9.99 -6.68 10.94
CA ALA A 283 8.57 -6.88 11.17
C ALA A 283 7.82 -7.01 9.82
N SER A 284 6.88 -7.93 9.74
CA SER A 284 5.99 -8.05 8.59
C SER A 284 4.95 -6.92 8.60
N LEU A 285 4.22 -6.78 7.49
CA LEU A 285 3.11 -5.82 7.43
C LEU A 285 2.05 -6.11 8.50
N GLU A 286 1.79 -7.39 8.79
CA GLU A 286 0.87 -7.83 9.84
C GLU A 286 1.37 -7.41 11.23
N ASP A 287 2.67 -7.51 11.48
CA ASP A 287 3.29 -7.07 12.74
C ASP A 287 3.13 -5.55 12.93
N VAL A 288 3.31 -4.78 11.84
CA VAL A 288 3.08 -3.32 11.82
C VAL A 288 1.61 -3.00 12.11
N PHE A 289 0.68 -3.67 11.45
CA PHE A 289 -0.74 -3.49 11.71
C PHE A 289 -1.12 -3.81 13.16
N MET A 290 -0.58 -4.89 13.71
CA MET A 290 -0.86 -5.26 15.10
C MET A 290 -0.39 -4.19 16.08
N HIS A 291 0.74 -3.52 15.80
CA HIS A 291 1.22 -2.41 16.63
C HIS A 291 0.23 -1.24 16.66
N PHE A 292 -0.34 -0.87 15.52
CA PHE A 292 -1.34 0.21 15.44
C PHE A 292 -2.66 -0.13 16.13
N TYR A 293 -3.00 -1.42 16.26
CA TYR A 293 -4.22 -1.84 16.94
C TYR A 293 -4.07 -1.98 18.45
N THR A 294 -2.94 -2.48 18.93
CA THR A 294 -2.72 -2.64 20.38
C THR A 294 -2.38 -1.33 21.08
N GLY A 295 -1.97 -0.29 20.35
CA GLY A 295 -1.70 1.04 20.89
C GLY A 295 -2.93 1.95 21.04
N GLN A 296 -4.08 1.60 20.44
CA GLN A 296 -5.31 2.41 20.48
C GLN A 296 -6.37 1.91 21.50
N ASP A 297 -6.22 0.71 22.05
CA ASP A 297 -7.21 0.16 23.03
C ASP A 297 -7.00 0.67 24.46
N GLY A 298 -6.21 1.75 24.65
CA GLY A 298 -6.01 2.37 25.97
C GLY A 298 -7.03 3.44 26.35
N ASP A 299 -7.96 3.84 25.46
CA ASP A 299 -8.91 4.91 25.79
C ASP A 299 -10.21 4.82 24.98
N SER A 300 -11.05 3.83 25.31
CA SER A 300 -12.49 3.91 25.06
C SER A 300 -13.23 3.08 26.09
N ASP A 301 -13.75 3.78 27.09
CA ASP A 301 -14.74 3.32 28.06
C ASP A 301 -15.89 2.59 27.36
N VAL A 302 -16.02 1.31 27.66
CA VAL A 302 -17.23 0.53 27.41
C VAL A 302 -18.28 1.01 28.39
N ASP A 303 -19.18 1.90 27.96
CA ASP A 303 -20.38 2.25 28.67
C ASP A 303 -21.38 1.07 28.61
N ASP A 304 -21.29 0.23 29.64
CA ASP A 304 -22.22 -0.86 29.94
C ASP A 304 -23.56 -0.28 30.37
N ARG A 305 -24.54 -0.22 29.50
CA ARG A 305 -25.95 -0.05 29.85
C ARG A 305 -26.74 -1.29 29.52
N SER A 306 -26.63 -2.27 30.42
CA SER A 306 -27.69 -3.21 30.68
C SER A 306 -28.87 -2.46 31.35
N ASP A 307 -30.01 -2.37 30.72
CA ASP A 307 -31.26 -2.41 31.50
C ASP A 307 -32.33 -3.17 30.71
N GLY A 308 -32.87 -4.15 31.43
CA GLY A 308 -33.88 -5.05 30.96
C GLY A 308 -35.27 -4.44 31.04
N SER A 309 -36.10 -4.87 30.14
CA SER A 309 -37.51 -5.25 30.46
C SER A 309 -38.18 -5.83 29.21
N ARG A 310 -38.47 -7.12 29.30
CA ARG A 310 -39.59 -7.71 28.53
C ARG A 310 -40.91 -7.29 29.17
N PRO A 311 -41.97 -7.19 28.39
CA PRO A 311 -43.20 -7.88 28.78
C PRO A 311 -43.66 -8.89 27.73
N THR A 312 -44.29 -9.89 28.31
CA THR A 312 -44.93 -11.07 27.78
C THR A 312 -46.30 -10.79 27.16
N ASP A 313 -46.67 -11.72 26.26
CA ASP A 313 -48.01 -12.25 25.96
C ASP A 313 -49.08 -11.42 25.22
N GLY A 314 -49.66 -12.16 24.24
CA GLY A 314 -50.97 -11.91 23.63
C GLY A 314 -51.10 -12.40 22.19
N ASP A 315 -51.14 -13.63 21.93
CA ASP A 315 -52.18 -14.58 21.47
C ASP A 315 -53.15 -14.06 20.37
N LEU A 316 -53.35 -14.98 19.41
CA LEU A 316 -54.48 -15.30 18.55
C LEU A 316 -54.63 -14.75 17.13
N SER A 317 -54.64 -15.81 16.30
CA SER A 317 -55.55 -16.14 15.18
C SER A 317 -55.36 -15.50 13.80
N ALA A 318 -54.91 -16.34 12.90
CA ALA A 318 -55.60 -16.90 11.73
C ALA A 318 -56.57 -15.96 10.98
N GLU A 319 -56.30 -15.70 9.72
CA GLU A 319 -57.22 -16.04 8.63
C GLU A 319 -56.60 -15.88 7.24
N SER A 320 -56.93 -16.83 6.46
CA SER A 320 -56.66 -17.14 5.08
C SER A 320 -57.22 -16.14 4.07
N ALA A 321 -56.66 -16.17 2.88
CA ALA A 321 -57.27 -16.26 1.55
C ALA A 321 -56.89 -15.19 0.53
N ASP A 322 -56.39 -15.72 -0.57
CA ASP A 322 -56.65 -15.42 -1.99
C ASP A 322 -56.80 -13.97 -2.46
N VAL A 323 -55.95 -13.52 -3.34
CA VAL A 323 -56.08 -13.41 -4.82
C VAL A 323 -54.70 -13.15 -5.41
#